data_09845e672413ef17307b1ee2ae9ad096
#
_entry.id   09845e672413ef17307b1ee2ae9ad096
#
_cell.length_a   1.000
_cell.length_b   1.000
_cell.length_c   1.000
_cell.angle_alpha   90.00
_cell.angle_beta   90.00
_cell.angle_gamma   90.00
#
_symmetry.space_group_name_H-M   'P 1'
#
loop_
_entity.id
_entity.type
_entity.pdbx_description
1 polymer ?
#
loop_
_entity_poly.entity_id
_entity_poly.type
_entity_poly.pdbx_seq_one_letter_code
_entity_poly.pdbx_strand_id
1 'polypeptide(L)'
;MANTQYPESYYAASANAVPPRPVLQDDVETDVCVIGAGYTGLSSALFLLENGFRVTVLEAAKVGFGASGRNGGQIVNSYSRDIDVIERTVGPKQAQLLGEMAFEGGRIIRERVARYNIQCDLKDGGVFAALSAKQMGHLESQKRLWERFGHTQLELMDQRRIREVVGCDQYVGGMLDMSGGHIHPLNLALGEAAAVESLGGTIYEQSPAVRIERGANPVVHTPQGKVRARFIIVAGNAYLGNLVPELAAKSMPCGTQVITTEPLGDELAKALLPQDYCVEDCNYLLDYYRPTADKRLIFGGGVVYGARDPANIEAIIRPKMLKAFPQLKDVKIDYAWTGNFLLTLSRLPQVGRLGDNIYYSQGCSGHGVTYTHLAGKVLAEALRGQAERFDAFADLPHYPFPGGQLLRTPFAALGAWYYGLRDKYGL
;
A
#
# COMPACT_ATOMS: atom_id res chain seq x y z
N MET A 1 16.00 -5.09 21.73
CA MET A 1 15.89 -5.59 20.34
C MET A 1 14.48 -5.21 19.84
N ALA A 2 14.35 -4.73 18.62
CA ALA A 2 13.03 -4.47 18.04
C ALA A 2 12.27 -5.82 17.91
N ASN A 3 10.94 -5.79 18.08
CA ASN A 3 10.12 -6.99 17.88
C ASN A 3 10.12 -7.35 16.39
N THR A 4 10.60 -8.52 16.03
CA THR A 4 10.67 -9.04 14.66
C THR A 4 9.51 -9.98 14.31
N GLN A 5 8.62 -10.29 15.26
CA GLN A 5 7.43 -11.09 15.02
C GLN A 5 6.30 -10.25 14.47
N TYR A 6 5.41 -10.85 13.67
CA TYR A 6 4.22 -10.16 13.21
C TYR A 6 3.39 -9.62 14.40
N PRO A 7 2.74 -8.47 14.23
CA PRO A 7 1.79 -8.01 15.24
C PRO A 7 0.62 -8.98 15.36
N GLU A 8 -0.03 -8.96 16.49
CA GLU A 8 -1.29 -9.66 16.68
C GLU A 8 -2.35 -9.05 15.75
N SER A 9 -2.67 -9.77 14.68
CA SER A 9 -3.61 -9.35 13.64
C SER A 9 -4.28 -10.54 12.99
N TYR A 10 -5.42 -10.32 12.38
CA TYR A 10 -6.09 -11.36 11.59
C TYR A 10 -5.15 -11.95 10.52
N TYR A 11 -4.38 -11.09 9.85
CA TYR A 11 -3.47 -11.56 8.81
C TYR A 11 -2.35 -12.45 9.32
N ALA A 12 -1.81 -12.15 10.49
CA ALA A 12 -0.79 -13.01 11.10
C ALA A 12 -1.38 -14.35 11.57
N ALA A 13 -2.61 -14.35 12.08
CA ALA A 13 -3.30 -15.54 12.55
C ALA A 13 -3.78 -16.48 11.42
N SER A 14 -4.07 -15.91 10.23
CA SER A 14 -4.58 -16.66 9.05
C SER A 14 -3.56 -16.74 7.89
N ALA A 15 -2.29 -16.40 8.15
CA ALA A 15 -1.24 -16.48 7.15
C ALA A 15 -0.97 -17.91 6.69
N ASN A 16 -0.69 -18.08 5.41
CA ASN A 16 -0.21 -19.33 4.86
C ASN A 16 1.11 -19.72 5.52
N ALA A 17 1.27 -21.01 5.81
CA ALA A 17 2.51 -21.52 6.35
C ALA A 17 3.65 -21.41 5.32
N VAL A 18 4.77 -20.85 5.76
CA VAL A 18 5.99 -20.72 4.94
C VAL A 18 7.19 -21.23 5.74
N PRO A 19 8.20 -21.77 5.07
CA PRO A 19 9.44 -22.15 5.73
C PRO A 19 10.16 -20.90 6.29
N PRO A 20 10.91 -21.05 7.40
CA PRO A 20 11.72 -19.95 7.92
C PRO A 20 12.85 -19.61 6.94
N ARG A 21 13.16 -18.30 6.82
CA ARG A 21 14.25 -17.80 6.01
C ARG A 21 15.50 -17.54 6.86
N PRO A 22 16.69 -17.72 6.29
CA PRO A 22 17.94 -17.55 7.04
C PRO A 22 18.19 -16.08 7.40
N VAL A 23 19.00 -15.89 8.44
CA VAL A 23 19.65 -14.62 8.75
C VAL A 23 20.94 -14.52 7.92
N LEU A 24 21.27 -13.33 7.41
CA LEU A 24 22.56 -13.11 6.73
C LEU A 24 23.70 -13.20 7.75
N GLN A 25 24.60 -14.17 7.59
CA GLN A 25 25.77 -14.38 8.47
C GLN A 25 27.10 -14.17 7.76
N ASP A 26 27.10 -14.21 6.42
CA ASP A 26 28.29 -14.15 5.58
C ASP A 26 28.30 -12.91 4.69
N ASP A 27 29.44 -12.67 4.04
CA ASP A 27 29.61 -11.69 3.00
C ASP A 27 29.05 -12.26 1.68
N VAL A 28 28.12 -11.54 1.04
CA VAL A 28 27.43 -11.94 -0.18
C VAL A 28 27.72 -10.94 -1.30
N GLU A 29 27.88 -11.44 -2.52
CA GLU A 29 27.97 -10.63 -3.74
C GLU A 29 26.77 -10.93 -4.66
N THR A 30 26.15 -9.86 -5.16
CA THR A 30 24.96 -9.93 -6.02
C THR A 30 24.96 -8.79 -7.04
N ASP A 31 24.06 -8.82 -8.03
CA ASP A 31 23.89 -7.68 -8.93
C ASP A 31 23.07 -6.58 -8.27
N VAL A 32 21.99 -6.94 -7.57
CA VAL A 32 21.09 -6.00 -6.90
C VAL A 32 20.83 -6.43 -5.45
N CYS A 33 21.08 -5.54 -4.50
CA CYS A 33 20.65 -5.68 -3.11
C CYS A 33 19.39 -4.87 -2.89
N VAL A 34 18.29 -5.53 -2.48
CA VAL A 34 17.02 -4.90 -2.15
C VAL A 34 16.86 -4.81 -0.64
N ILE A 35 16.62 -3.60 -0.10
CA ILE A 35 16.42 -3.35 1.32
C ILE A 35 14.92 -3.22 1.61
N GLY A 36 14.35 -4.24 2.23
CA GLY A 36 12.93 -4.39 2.58
C GLY A 36 12.21 -5.43 1.73
N ALA A 37 11.59 -6.41 2.38
CA ALA A 37 10.76 -7.46 1.77
C ALA A 37 9.26 -7.16 1.89
N GLY A 38 8.86 -5.91 1.67
CA GLY A 38 7.49 -5.49 1.39
C GLY A 38 7.20 -5.55 -0.11
N TYR A 39 6.01 -5.16 -0.53
CA TYR A 39 5.58 -5.22 -1.94
C TYR A 39 6.55 -4.52 -2.90
N THR A 40 7.05 -3.33 -2.57
CA THR A 40 8.01 -2.63 -3.44
C THR A 40 9.27 -3.46 -3.67
N GLY A 41 9.85 -4.00 -2.59
CA GLY A 41 11.07 -4.80 -2.69
C GLY A 41 10.83 -6.12 -3.40
N LEU A 42 9.77 -6.84 -3.07
CA LEU A 42 9.43 -8.12 -3.70
C LEU A 42 9.09 -7.94 -5.18
N SER A 43 8.30 -6.92 -5.54
CA SER A 43 7.99 -6.63 -6.93
C SER A 43 9.24 -6.25 -7.72
N SER A 44 10.14 -5.42 -7.15
CA SER A 44 11.42 -5.10 -7.78
C SER A 44 12.27 -6.35 -8.00
N ALA A 45 12.39 -7.20 -6.97
CA ALA A 45 13.15 -8.43 -7.03
C ALA A 45 12.64 -9.38 -8.12
N LEU A 46 11.31 -9.56 -8.20
CA LEU A 46 10.70 -10.42 -9.22
C LEU A 46 10.99 -9.92 -10.64
N PHE A 47 10.76 -8.62 -10.92
CA PHE A 47 11.04 -8.09 -12.25
C PHE A 47 12.53 -8.16 -12.61
N LEU A 48 13.43 -7.98 -11.66
CA LEU A 48 14.87 -8.09 -11.89
C LEU A 48 15.29 -9.55 -12.17
N LEU A 49 14.82 -10.50 -11.36
CA LEU A 49 15.08 -11.93 -11.56
C LEU A 49 14.55 -12.44 -12.90
N GLU A 50 13.34 -12.05 -13.27
CA GLU A 50 12.74 -12.37 -14.59
C GLU A 50 13.55 -11.80 -15.77
N ASN A 51 14.42 -10.81 -15.49
CA ASN A 51 15.33 -10.21 -16.48
C ASN A 51 16.80 -10.60 -16.28
N GLY A 52 17.07 -11.68 -15.53
CA GLY A 52 18.39 -12.31 -15.42
C GLY A 52 19.37 -11.68 -14.44
N PHE A 53 18.93 -10.75 -13.58
CA PHE A 53 19.76 -10.23 -12.49
C PHE A 53 19.81 -11.23 -11.33
N ARG A 54 20.95 -11.30 -10.64
CA ARG A 54 21.04 -11.94 -9.32
C ARG A 54 20.57 -10.95 -8.27
N VAL A 55 19.63 -11.35 -7.42
CA VAL A 55 19.01 -10.47 -6.42
C VAL A 55 19.10 -11.06 -5.03
N THR A 56 19.55 -10.24 -4.09
CA THR A 56 19.51 -10.52 -2.65
C THR A 56 18.61 -9.49 -1.97
N VAL A 57 17.63 -9.99 -1.19
CA VAL A 57 16.70 -9.15 -0.43
C VAL A 57 17.05 -9.23 1.05
N LEU A 58 17.21 -8.08 1.71
CA LEU A 58 17.41 -7.96 3.15
C LEU A 58 16.15 -7.43 3.82
N GLU A 59 15.61 -8.19 4.77
CA GLU A 59 14.46 -7.80 5.58
C GLU A 59 14.84 -7.71 7.06
N ALA A 60 14.46 -6.62 7.69
CA ALA A 60 14.80 -6.37 9.09
C ALA A 60 14.05 -7.29 10.07
N ALA A 61 12.85 -7.72 9.70
CA ALA A 61 12.00 -8.59 10.52
C ALA A 61 11.60 -9.85 9.73
N LYS A 62 10.39 -9.89 9.19
CA LYS A 62 9.85 -10.95 8.33
C LYS A 62 9.28 -10.36 7.05
N VAL A 63 9.18 -11.16 6.00
CA VAL A 63 8.51 -10.77 4.75
C VAL A 63 7.13 -10.17 5.04
N GLY A 64 6.83 -8.99 4.47
CA GLY A 64 5.55 -8.34 4.66
C GLY A 64 5.31 -7.76 6.06
N PHE A 65 6.30 -7.72 6.94
CA PHE A 65 6.16 -7.22 8.33
C PHE A 65 5.61 -5.79 8.40
N GLY A 66 5.99 -4.93 7.46
CA GLY A 66 5.53 -3.54 7.39
C GLY A 66 4.10 -3.38 6.90
N ALA A 67 3.82 -2.26 6.22
CA ALA A 67 2.50 -1.93 5.69
C ALA A 67 1.95 -3.00 4.73
N SER A 68 2.81 -3.74 4.03
CA SER A 68 2.41 -4.76 3.06
C SER A 68 1.60 -5.90 3.69
N GLY A 69 1.88 -6.28 4.93
CA GLY A 69 1.11 -7.32 5.63
C GLY A 69 0.09 -6.78 6.65
N ARG A 70 -0.20 -5.46 6.65
CA ARG A 70 -1.07 -4.81 7.65
C ARG A 70 -2.15 -3.92 7.06
N ASN A 71 -2.16 -3.69 5.73
CA ASN A 71 -3.10 -2.80 5.05
C ASN A 71 -4.52 -3.41 4.96
N GLY A 72 -5.49 -2.65 4.46
CA GLY A 72 -6.88 -3.09 4.32
C GLY A 72 -7.09 -4.25 3.32
N GLY A 73 -6.07 -4.55 2.51
CA GLY A 73 -6.14 -5.59 1.48
C GLY A 73 -6.86 -5.14 0.21
N GLN A 74 -7.11 -3.86 0.03
CA GLN A 74 -7.81 -3.34 -1.14
C GLN A 74 -6.84 -3.07 -2.31
N ILE A 75 -7.24 -3.50 -3.49
CA ILE A 75 -6.62 -3.16 -4.77
C ILE A 75 -7.33 -1.92 -5.29
N VAL A 76 -6.81 -0.74 -4.94
CA VAL A 76 -7.30 0.56 -5.39
C VAL A 76 -6.39 1.07 -6.48
N ASN A 77 -6.95 1.30 -7.66
CA ASN A 77 -6.21 1.79 -8.82
C ASN A 77 -5.90 3.30 -8.72
N SER A 78 -4.99 3.79 -9.59
CA SER A 78 -4.51 5.16 -9.59
C SER A 78 -3.60 5.51 -8.41
N TYR A 79 -3.34 6.79 -8.21
CA TYR A 79 -2.46 7.31 -7.16
C TYR A 79 -3.28 7.99 -6.06
N SER A 80 -2.65 8.30 -4.93
CA SER A 80 -3.29 9.04 -3.82
C SER A 80 -3.73 10.47 -4.21
N ARG A 81 -3.24 11.01 -5.33
CA ARG A 81 -3.74 12.19 -6.03
C ARG A 81 -4.12 11.79 -7.43
N ASP A 82 -5.28 12.23 -7.87
CA ASP A 82 -5.76 11.89 -9.20
C ASP A 82 -4.94 12.58 -10.32
N ILE A 83 -5.01 12.05 -11.52
CA ILE A 83 -4.16 12.43 -12.66
C ILE A 83 -4.34 13.90 -13.04
N ASP A 84 -5.54 14.46 -12.86
CA ASP A 84 -5.80 15.89 -13.10
C ASP A 84 -5.03 16.80 -12.13
N VAL A 85 -4.82 16.38 -10.89
CA VAL A 85 -3.98 17.09 -9.90
C VAL A 85 -2.50 16.99 -10.30
N ILE A 86 -2.08 15.83 -10.79
CA ILE A 86 -0.72 15.62 -11.31
C ILE A 86 -0.49 16.51 -12.51
N GLU A 87 -1.43 16.57 -13.46
CA GLU A 87 -1.35 17.41 -14.67
C GLU A 87 -1.15 18.89 -14.34
N ARG A 88 -1.85 19.41 -13.34
CA ARG A 88 -1.66 20.81 -12.86
C ARG A 88 -0.27 21.03 -12.23
N THR A 89 0.38 19.96 -11.75
CA THR A 89 1.68 20.06 -11.07
C THR A 89 2.86 19.97 -12.04
N VAL A 90 2.80 19.05 -13.01
CA VAL A 90 3.95 18.71 -13.88
C VAL A 90 3.67 18.93 -15.37
N GLY A 91 2.47 19.38 -15.71
CA GLY A 91 2.06 19.62 -17.10
C GLY A 91 1.57 18.35 -17.84
N PRO A 92 0.96 18.55 -19.02
CA PRO A 92 0.19 17.51 -19.70
C PRO A 92 1.05 16.32 -20.20
N LYS A 93 2.27 16.58 -20.68
CA LYS A 93 3.12 15.51 -21.24
C LYS A 93 3.51 14.47 -20.20
N GLN A 94 3.98 14.91 -19.03
CA GLN A 94 4.39 14.02 -17.95
C GLN A 94 3.16 13.37 -17.29
N ALA A 95 2.06 14.10 -17.12
CA ALA A 95 0.81 13.58 -16.62
C ALA A 95 0.21 12.49 -17.52
N GLN A 96 0.34 12.62 -18.85
CA GLN A 96 -0.08 11.59 -19.79
C GLN A 96 0.64 10.27 -19.52
N LEU A 97 1.97 10.29 -19.39
CA LEU A 97 2.77 9.08 -19.11
C LEU A 97 2.42 8.48 -17.75
N LEU A 98 2.27 9.31 -16.69
CA LEU A 98 1.85 8.85 -15.38
C LEU A 98 0.43 8.27 -15.39
N GLY A 99 -0.49 8.87 -16.17
CA GLY A 99 -1.86 8.38 -16.33
C GLY A 99 -1.95 7.02 -17.02
N GLU A 100 -1.13 6.78 -18.03
CA GLU A 100 -1.02 5.49 -18.72
C GLU A 100 -0.55 4.37 -17.77
N MET A 101 0.28 4.72 -16.78
CA MET A 101 0.79 3.79 -15.77
C MET A 101 -0.16 3.57 -14.59
N ALA A 102 -1.11 4.49 -14.35
CA ALA A 102 -1.90 4.55 -13.12
C ALA A 102 -2.69 3.27 -12.78
N PHE A 103 -3.03 2.49 -13.79
CA PHE A 103 -3.84 1.27 -13.66
C PHE A 103 -3.03 -0.01 -13.86
N GLU A 104 -1.71 0.10 -13.99
CA GLU A 104 -0.85 -1.05 -14.26
C GLU A 104 -0.62 -1.92 -13.01
N GLY A 105 -0.57 -1.31 -11.83
CA GLY A 105 -0.29 -2.03 -10.59
C GLY A 105 -1.29 -3.13 -10.26
N GLY A 106 -2.58 -2.88 -10.46
CA GLY A 106 -3.63 -3.89 -10.28
C GLY A 106 -3.51 -5.07 -11.26
N ARG A 107 -3.09 -4.80 -12.51
CA ARG A 107 -2.80 -5.85 -13.50
C ARG A 107 -1.58 -6.70 -13.10
N ILE A 108 -0.51 -6.05 -12.65
CA ILE A 108 0.70 -6.74 -12.18
C ILE A 108 0.37 -7.71 -11.05
N ILE A 109 -0.45 -7.30 -10.07
CA ILE A 109 -0.88 -8.18 -8.98
C ILE A 109 -1.57 -9.43 -9.52
N ARG A 110 -2.57 -9.27 -10.42
CA ARG A 110 -3.31 -10.39 -10.99
C ARG A 110 -2.43 -11.33 -11.81
N GLU A 111 -1.54 -10.77 -12.62
CA GLU A 111 -0.56 -11.54 -13.42
C GLU A 111 0.36 -12.35 -12.48
N ARG A 112 0.82 -11.77 -11.38
CA ARG A 112 1.66 -12.45 -10.38
C ARG A 112 0.90 -13.57 -9.68
N VAL A 113 -0.31 -13.28 -9.22
CA VAL A 113 -1.18 -14.28 -8.57
C VAL A 113 -1.42 -15.47 -9.49
N ALA A 114 -1.74 -15.24 -10.76
CA ALA A 114 -1.97 -16.29 -11.73
C ALA A 114 -0.67 -17.05 -12.08
N ARG A 115 0.42 -16.33 -12.37
CA ARG A 115 1.68 -16.91 -12.83
C ARG A 115 2.36 -17.78 -11.79
N TYR A 116 2.33 -17.35 -10.52
CA TYR A 116 3.01 -18.04 -9.42
C TYR A 116 2.03 -18.79 -8.49
N ASN A 117 0.76 -18.91 -8.92
CA ASN A 117 -0.30 -19.59 -8.15
C ASN A 117 -0.37 -19.13 -6.67
N ILE A 118 -0.35 -17.81 -6.46
CA ILE A 118 -0.32 -17.22 -5.11
C ILE A 118 -1.70 -17.36 -4.46
N GLN A 119 -1.75 -18.00 -3.31
CA GLN A 119 -2.99 -18.19 -2.54
C GLN A 119 -3.20 -17.00 -1.59
N CYS A 120 -3.89 -15.96 -2.07
CA CYS A 120 -4.10 -14.70 -1.33
C CYS A 120 -5.56 -14.21 -1.36
N ASP A 121 -6.53 -15.10 -1.55
CA ASP A 121 -7.97 -14.79 -1.55
C ASP A 121 -8.34 -13.60 -2.47
N LEU A 122 -7.74 -13.54 -3.66
CA LEU A 122 -7.98 -12.48 -4.63
C LEU A 122 -9.45 -12.47 -5.07
N LYS A 123 -10.08 -11.31 -4.96
CA LYS A 123 -11.44 -11.00 -5.42
C LYS A 123 -11.44 -9.72 -6.24
N ASP A 124 -12.28 -9.70 -7.27
CA ASP A 124 -12.48 -8.52 -8.10
C ASP A 124 -13.63 -7.66 -7.56
N GLY A 125 -13.61 -6.38 -7.90
CA GLY A 125 -14.63 -5.40 -7.53
C GLY A 125 -14.28 -4.56 -6.31
N GLY A 126 -14.08 -3.27 -6.55
CA GLY A 126 -13.89 -2.23 -5.54
C GLY A 126 -14.92 -1.12 -5.71
N VAL A 127 -15.54 -0.70 -4.62
CA VAL A 127 -16.61 0.31 -4.61
C VAL A 127 -16.12 1.58 -3.94
N PHE A 128 -16.22 2.70 -4.65
CA PHE A 128 -16.12 4.06 -4.10
C PHE A 128 -17.51 4.53 -3.73
N ALA A 129 -17.83 4.63 -2.44
CA ALA A 129 -19.16 4.88 -1.94
C ALA A 129 -19.35 6.37 -1.56
N ALA A 130 -20.32 7.03 -2.19
CA ALA A 130 -20.59 8.44 -1.99
C ALA A 130 -21.67 8.68 -0.92
N LEU A 131 -21.39 9.61 -0.01
CA LEU A 131 -22.27 10.05 1.08
C LEU A 131 -23.07 11.32 0.71
N SER A 132 -22.77 11.94 -0.43
CA SER A 132 -23.43 13.17 -0.88
C SER A 132 -23.47 13.28 -2.41
N ALA A 133 -24.39 14.11 -2.93
CA ALA A 133 -24.45 14.43 -4.36
C ALA A 133 -23.14 15.10 -4.88
N LYS A 134 -22.46 15.87 -4.03
CA LYS A 134 -21.16 16.48 -4.37
C LYS A 134 -20.11 15.41 -4.64
N GLN A 135 -20.04 14.37 -3.79
CA GLN A 135 -19.15 13.24 -3.98
C GLN A 135 -19.50 12.42 -5.23
N MET A 136 -20.81 12.25 -5.54
CA MET A 136 -21.21 11.63 -6.81
C MET A 136 -20.71 12.40 -8.03
N GLY A 137 -20.87 13.73 -8.06
CA GLY A 137 -20.32 14.57 -9.14
C GLY A 137 -18.79 14.47 -9.28
N HIS A 138 -18.08 14.22 -8.16
CA HIS A 138 -16.64 13.94 -8.18
C HIS A 138 -16.36 12.58 -8.82
N LEU A 139 -17.08 11.51 -8.43
CA LEU A 139 -16.93 10.18 -9.02
C LEU A 139 -17.24 10.16 -10.53
N GLU A 140 -18.25 10.91 -10.99
CA GLU A 140 -18.53 11.07 -12.41
C GLU A 140 -17.36 11.72 -13.18
N SER A 141 -16.73 12.71 -12.57
CA SER A 141 -15.56 13.38 -13.15
C SER A 141 -14.34 12.46 -13.17
N GLN A 142 -14.14 11.72 -12.09
CA GLN A 142 -13.07 10.71 -11.97
C GLN A 142 -13.25 9.59 -13.01
N LYS A 143 -14.47 9.08 -13.18
CA LYS A 143 -14.76 8.06 -14.22
C LYS A 143 -14.35 8.57 -15.61
N ARG A 144 -14.79 9.78 -16.01
CA ARG A 144 -14.41 10.37 -17.29
C ARG A 144 -12.89 10.54 -17.43
N LEU A 145 -12.22 10.92 -16.34
CA LEU A 145 -10.77 11.06 -16.32
C LEU A 145 -10.08 9.71 -16.53
N TRP A 146 -10.49 8.68 -15.82
CA TRP A 146 -9.89 7.36 -15.90
C TRP A 146 -10.12 6.68 -17.25
N GLU A 147 -11.32 6.87 -17.84
CA GLU A 147 -11.64 6.39 -19.19
C GLU A 147 -10.73 6.99 -20.27
N ARG A 148 -10.24 8.23 -20.11
CA ARG A 148 -9.23 8.83 -21.01
C ARG A 148 -7.93 8.01 -21.07
N PHE A 149 -7.60 7.28 -20.02
CA PHE A 149 -6.41 6.44 -19.91
C PHE A 149 -6.72 4.94 -20.09
N GLY A 150 -7.89 4.64 -20.69
CA GLY A 150 -8.27 3.27 -21.04
C GLY A 150 -8.80 2.43 -19.87
N HIS A 151 -9.08 3.04 -18.71
CA HIS A 151 -9.67 2.34 -17.58
C HIS A 151 -11.20 2.41 -17.65
N THR A 152 -11.81 1.40 -18.26
CA THR A 152 -13.23 1.44 -18.66
C THR A 152 -14.15 0.49 -17.92
N GLN A 153 -13.63 -0.38 -17.03
CA GLN A 153 -14.43 -1.32 -16.25
C GLN A 153 -15.08 -0.65 -15.02
N LEU A 154 -15.76 0.49 -15.29
CA LEU A 154 -16.32 1.38 -14.28
C LEU A 154 -17.83 1.52 -14.46
N GLU A 155 -18.60 1.27 -13.37
CA GLU A 155 -20.04 1.46 -13.31
C GLU A 155 -20.39 2.54 -12.28
N LEU A 156 -21.12 3.60 -12.70
CA LEU A 156 -21.73 4.53 -11.74
C LEU A 156 -23.03 3.92 -11.22
N MET A 157 -23.18 3.93 -9.92
CA MET A 157 -24.33 3.39 -9.21
C MET A 157 -25.15 4.50 -8.57
N ASP A 158 -26.48 4.50 -8.79
CA ASP A 158 -27.42 5.29 -8.01
C ASP A 158 -27.65 4.70 -6.62
N GLN A 159 -28.48 5.39 -5.82
CA GLN A 159 -28.80 4.95 -4.45
C GLN A 159 -29.46 3.56 -4.41
N ARG A 160 -30.26 3.18 -5.41
CA ARG A 160 -30.88 1.87 -5.47
C ARG A 160 -29.83 0.80 -5.73
N ARG A 161 -28.97 1.02 -6.71
CA ARG A 161 -27.96 0.05 -7.14
C ARG A 161 -26.88 -0.17 -6.08
N ILE A 162 -26.43 0.88 -5.38
CA ILE A 162 -25.42 0.70 -4.32
C ILE A 162 -25.95 -0.11 -3.14
N ARG A 163 -27.24 -0.04 -2.81
CA ARG A 163 -27.87 -0.87 -1.77
C ARG A 163 -27.91 -2.37 -2.12
N GLU A 164 -27.88 -2.71 -3.40
CA GLU A 164 -27.79 -4.11 -3.85
C GLU A 164 -26.36 -4.68 -3.68
N VAL A 165 -25.37 -3.82 -3.49
CA VAL A 165 -23.94 -4.15 -3.40
C VAL A 165 -23.41 -4.01 -1.98
N VAL A 166 -23.92 -3.02 -1.24
CA VAL A 166 -23.55 -2.72 0.14
C VAL A 166 -24.79 -2.63 0.99
N GLY A 167 -24.94 -3.49 1.97
CA GLY A 167 -26.07 -3.55 2.92
C GLY A 167 -26.06 -2.41 3.93
N CYS A 168 -25.98 -1.17 3.44
CA CYS A 168 -25.87 0.06 4.20
C CYS A 168 -26.71 1.17 3.55
N ASP A 169 -27.49 1.91 4.33
CA ASP A 169 -28.40 2.95 3.84
C ASP A 169 -27.78 4.35 3.75
N GLN A 170 -26.55 4.54 4.24
CA GLN A 170 -25.95 5.88 4.31
C GLN A 170 -25.49 6.44 2.97
N TYR A 171 -25.30 5.59 1.94
CA TYR A 171 -24.76 6.00 0.65
C TYR A 171 -25.85 6.47 -0.32
N VAL A 172 -25.56 7.57 -1.01
CA VAL A 172 -26.44 8.14 -2.05
C VAL A 172 -26.15 7.58 -3.44
N GLY A 173 -25.04 6.86 -3.59
CA GLY A 173 -24.58 6.23 -4.81
C GLY A 173 -23.09 5.86 -4.70
N GLY A 174 -22.46 5.53 -5.81
CA GLY A 174 -21.05 5.16 -5.83
C GLY A 174 -20.52 4.88 -7.24
N MET A 175 -19.28 4.42 -7.28
CA MET A 175 -18.65 3.89 -8.50
C MET A 175 -18.04 2.53 -8.20
N LEU A 176 -18.39 1.53 -9.00
CA LEU A 176 -17.78 0.20 -8.98
C LEU A 176 -16.64 0.17 -10.00
N ASP A 177 -15.45 -0.23 -9.57
CA ASP A 177 -14.30 -0.56 -10.41
C ASP A 177 -14.10 -2.08 -10.40
N MET A 178 -14.43 -2.77 -11.50
CA MET A 178 -14.28 -4.22 -11.59
C MET A 178 -12.84 -4.69 -11.73
N SER A 179 -11.90 -3.80 -12.05
CA SER A 179 -10.45 -4.09 -12.01
C SER A 179 -9.79 -3.71 -10.68
N GLY A 180 -10.54 -3.07 -9.77
CA GLY A 180 -10.25 -3.02 -8.35
C GLY A 180 -10.54 -4.36 -7.69
N GLY A 181 -10.46 -4.42 -6.35
CA GLY A 181 -10.76 -5.64 -5.63
C GLY A 181 -10.03 -5.77 -4.29
N HIS A 182 -9.93 -6.99 -3.78
CA HIS A 182 -9.22 -7.20 -2.51
C HIS A 182 -8.48 -8.54 -2.42
N ILE A 183 -7.58 -8.60 -1.46
CA ILE A 183 -6.67 -9.72 -1.21
C ILE A 183 -6.48 -9.93 0.29
N HIS A 184 -5.89 -11.07 0.63
CA HIS A 184 -5.21 -11.26 1.91
C HIS A 184 -3.76 -10.72 1.78
N PRO A 185 -3.45 -9.51 2.29
CA PRO A 185 -2.22 -8.80 1.92
C PRO A 185 -0.94 -9.51 2.38
N LEU A 186 -0.93 -10.13 3.56
CA LEU A 186 0.25 -10.87 4.02
C LEU A 186 0.50 -12.11 3.14
N ASN A 187 -0.55 -12.82 2.74
CA ASN A 187 -0.43 -13.98 1.85
C ASN A 187 0.06 -13.61 0.45
N LEU A 188 -0.33 -12.43 -0.07
CA LEU A 188 0.26 -11.92 -1.31
C LEU A 188 1.78 -11.72 -1.15
N ALA A 189 2.22 -11.05 -0.08
CA ALA A 189 3.65 -10.83 0.16
C ALA A 189 4.43 -12.14 0.34
N LEU A 190 3.88 -13.10 1.07
CA LEU A 190 4.49 -14.43 1.27
C LEU A 190 4.58 -15.21 -0.04
N GLY A 191 3.54 -15.15 -0.89
CA GLY A 191 3.54 -15.78 -2.20
C GLY A 191 4.52 -15.13 -3.17
N GLU A 192 4.64 -13.79 -3.19
CA GLU A 192 5.66 -13.11 -3.98
C GLU A 192 7.07 -13.43 -3.51
N ALA A 193 7.29 -13.57 -2.20
CA ALA A 193 8.58 -14.00 -1.66
C ALA A 193 8.95 -15.42 -2.11
N ALA A 194 8.00 -16.35 -2.07
CA ALA A 194 8.19 -17.70 -2.60
C ALA A 194 8.50 -17.69 -4.11
N ALA A 195 7.86 -16.79 -4.86
CA ALA A 195 8.16 -16.60 -6.28
C ALA A 195 9.58 -16.04 -6.50
N VAL A 196 10.04 -15.08 -5.70
CA VAL A 196 11.43 -14.60 -5.72
C VAL A 196 12.41 -15.76 -5.52
N GLU A 197 12.18 -16.60 -4.51
CA GLU A 197 13.02 -17.76 -4.19
C GLU A 197 12.98 -18.81 -5.31
N SER A 198 11.83 -19.04 -5.93
CA SER A 198 11.69 -19.99 -7.05
C SER A 198 12.45 -19.57 -8.32
N LEU A 199 12.71 -18.27 -8.46
CA LEU A 199 13.53 -17.70 -9.55
C LEU A 199 15.03 -17.60 -9.17
N GLY A 200 15.45 -18.15 -8.04
CA GLY A 200 16.84 -18.15 -7.58
C GLY A 200 17.27 -16.89 -6.82
N GLY A 201 16.32 -16.01 -6.45
CA GLY A 201 16.57 -14.91 -5.53
C GLY A 201 16.75 -15.40 -4.10
N THR A 202 17.52 -14.70 -3.30
CA THR A 202 17.73 -15.02 -1.88
C THR A 202 17.13 -13.94 -0.99
N ILE A 203 16.34 -14.35 0.01
CA ILE A 203 15.76 -13.46 1.01
C ILE A 203 16.33 -13.80 2.37
N TYR A 204 16.93 -12.81 3.04
CA TYR A 204 17.40 -12.91 4.41
C TYR A 204 16.45 -12.13 5.33
N GLU A 205 15.77 -12.85 6.24
CA GLU A 205 14.96 -12.25 7.31
C GLU A 205 15.85 -11.93 8.53
N GLN A 206 15.34 -11.10 9.45
CA GLN A 206 16.07 -10.65 10.64
C GLN A 206 17.49 -10.10 10.34
N SER A 207 17.63 -9.50 9.17
CA SER A 207 18.89 -8.99 8.61
C SER A 207 18.78 -7.50 8.32
N PRO A 208 18.61 -6.65 9.36
CA PRO A 208 18.42 -5.21 9.17
C PRO A 208 19.65 -4.56 8.50
N ALA A 209 19.42 -3.80 7.44
CA ALA A 209 20.43 -2.92 6.89
C ALA A 209 20.73 -1.80 7.90
N VAL A 210 21.95 -1.72 8.42
CA VAL A 210 22.35 -0.74 9.43
C VAL A 210 23.21 0.39 8.87
N ARG A 211 23.87 0.18 7.73
CA ARG A 211 24.69 1.17 7.04
C ARG A 211 24.80 0.84 5.55
N ILE A 212 24.78 1.86 4.72
CA ILE A 212 25.08 1.77 3.30
C ILE A 212 26.39 2.50 3.03
N GLU A 213 27.39 1.78 2.56
CA GLU A 213 28.65 2.32 2.08
C GLU A 213 28.49 2.60 0.59
N ARG A 214 28.51 3.90 0.23
CA ARG A 214 28.31 4.34 -1.15
C ARG A 214 29.63 4.22 -1.96
N GLY A 215 29.54 4.04 -3.25
CA GLY A 215 30.67 3.93 -4.17
C GLY A 215 30.28 3.22 -5.45
N ALA A 216 31.24 2.91 -6.32
CA ALA A 216 31.00 2.21 -7.58
C ALA A 216 30.36 0.81 -7.37
N ASN A 217 30.75 0.11 -6.31
CA ASN A 217 30.16 -1.15 -5.86
C ASN A 217 29.73 -0.97 -4.41
N PRO A 218 28.52 -0.44 -4.15
CA PRO A 218 28.06 -0.14 -2.80
C PRO A 218 27.91 -1.39 -1.95
N VAL A 219 28.04 -1.22 -0.63
CA VAL A 219 27.94 -2.31 0.34
C VAL A 219 26.86 -2.01 1.36
N VAL A 220 25.94 -2.94 1.57
CA VAL A 220 24.93 -2.90 2.63
C VAL A 220 25.43 -3.74 3.80
N HIS A 221 25.58 -3.13 4.96
CA HIS A 221 26.01 -3.80 6.19
C HIS A 221 24.77 -4.20 7.03
N THR A 222 24.84 -5.42 7.55
CA THR A 222 23.94 -5.92 8.60
C THR A 222 24.76 -6.20 9.88
N PRO A 223 24.14 -6.55 11.00
CA PRO A 223 24.88 -6.89 12.22
C PRO A 223 25.82 -8.11 12.10
N GLN A 224 25.56 -9.05 11.17
CA GLN A 224 26.25 -10.33 11.09
C GLN A 224 26.93 -10.60 9.75
N GLY A 225 26.66 -9.78 8.74
CA GLY A 225 27.23 -9.93 7.39
C GLY A 225 27.04 -8.67 6.57
N LYS A 226 27.48 -8.71 5.31
CA LYS A 226 27.27 -7.60 4.38
C LYS A 226 26.96 -8.10 2.97
N VAL A 227 26.29 -7.26 2.18
CA VAL A 227 25.99 -7.52 0.77
C VAL A 227 26.69 -6.47 -0.08
N ARG A 228 27.59 -6.90 -0.96
CA ARG A 228 28.17 -6.09 -2.02
C ARG A 228 27.33 -6.23 -3.28
N ALA A 229 26.94 -5.11 -3.88
CA ALA A 229 26.11 -5.12 -5.07
C ALA A 229 26.53 -4.06 -6.09
N ARG A 230 26.11 -4.22 -7.35
CA ARG A 230 26.22 -3.17 -8.36
C ARG A 230 25.18 -2.07 -8.14
N PHE A 231 23.99 -2.47 -7.70
CA PHE A 231 22.87 -1.57 -7.44
C PHE A 231 22.24 -1.88 -6.10
N ILE A 232 21.68 -0.86 -5.46
CA ILE A 232 20.84 -1.00 -4.26
C ILE A 232 19.45 -0.44 -4.57
N ILE A 233 18.40 -1.15 -4.13
CA ILE A 233 17.03 -0.64 -4.09
C ILE A 233 16.60 -0.47 -2.63
N VAL A 234 16.27 0.77 -2.25
CA VAL A 234 15.77 1.10 -0.91
C VAL A 234 14.25 1.08 -0.93
N ALA A 235 13.65 0.06 -0.31
CA ALA A 235 12.21 -0.22 -0.28
C ALA A 235 11.64 -0.33 1.15
N GLY A 236 12.32 0.25 2.16
CA GLY A 236 11.94 0.15 3.58
C GLY A 236 10.76 1.02 4.00
N ASN A 237 10.32 1.97 3.17
CA ASN A 237 9.18 2.88 3.41
C ASN A 237 9.18 3.43 4.85
N ALA A 238 8.06 3.29 5.60
CA ALA A 238 7.91 3.82 6.97
C ALA A 238 8.88 3.20 8.01
N TYR A 239 9.49 2.07 7.69
CA TYR A 239 10.37 1.31 8.57
C TYR A 239 11.87 1.51 8.25
N LEU A 240 12.20 2.38 7.29
CA LEU A 240 13.57 2.67 6.89
C LEU A 240 14.40 3.37 8.01
N GLY A 241 13.74 4.05 8.93
CA GLY A 241 14.41 4.80 10.00
C GLY A 241 15.34 5.89 9.45
N ASN A 242 16.54 5.94 10.01
CA ASN A 242 17.57 6.92 9.61
C ASN A 242 18.65 6.32 8.69
N LEU A 243 18.42 5.15 8.09
CA LEU A 243 19.38 4.53 7.20
C LEU A 243 19.76 5.44 6.02
N VAL A 244 18.78 6.22 5.52
CA VAL A 244 18.96 7.22 4.46
C VAL A 244 18.29 8.54 4.90
N PRO A 245 19.02 9.42 5.61
CA PRO A 245 18.46 10.65 6.19
C PRO A 245 17.81 11.60 5.19
N GLU A 246 18.32 11.65 3.95
CA GLU A 246 17.79 12.49 2.87
C GLU A 246 16.34 12.14 2.52
N LEU A 247 15.95 10.87 2.65
CA LEU A 247 14.59 10.40 2.41
C LEU A 247 13.66 10.71 3.58
N ALA A 248 14.16 10.62 4.81
CA ALA A 248 13.38 10.85 6.01
C ALA A 248 12.84 12.29 6.14
N ALA A 249 13.52 13.28 5.56
CA ALA A 249 13.12 14.70 5.62
C ALA A 249 11.87 15.00 4.78
N LYS A 250 11.63 14.24 3.72
CA LYS A 250 10.56 14.49 2.73
C LYS A 250 9.33 13.61 2.91
N SER A 251 9.27 12.84 3.99
CA SER A 251 8.17 11.91 4.26
C SER A 251 7.82 11.87 5.74
N MET A 252 6.62 11.43 6.06
CA MET A 252 6.12 11.31 7.43
C MET A 252 5.41 9.97 7.61
N PRO A 253 5.76 9.16 8.62
CA PRO A 253 5.03 7.95 8.93
C PRO A 253 3.63 8.28 9.46
N CYS A 254 2.64 7.58 8.93
CA CYS A 254 1.23 7.65 9.34
C CYS A 254 0.69 6.24 9.57
N GLY A 255 -0.09 6.06 10.64
CA GLY A 255 -0.78 4.82 10.94
C GLY A 255 -2.26 4.89 10.58
N THR A 256 -2.80 3.82 10.02
CA THR A 256 -4.24 3.58 9.92
C THR A 256 -4.62 2.39 10.80
N GLN A 257 -5.82 2.42 11.34
CA GLN A 257 -6.31 1.43 12.29
C GLN A 257 -7.28 0.49 11.59
N VAL A 258 -7.18 -0.79 11.94
CA VAL A 258 -8.02 -1.85 11.38
C VAL A 258 -8.55 -2.72 12.50
N ILE A 259 -9.82 -3.09 12.42
CA ILE A 259 -10.44 -4.12 13.26
C ILE A 259 -10.98 -5.24 12.39
N THR A 260 -11.10 -6.43 12.96
CA THR A 260 -11.74 -7.58 12.33
C THR A 260 -12.72 -8.22 13.31
N THR A 261 -13.95 -8.45 12.84
CA THR A 261 -14.98 -9.13 13.63
C THR A 261 -14.67 -10.61 13.86
N GLU A 262 -15.38 -11.25 14.76
CA GLU A 262 -15.56 -12.70 14.74
C GLU A 262 -16.20 -13.16 13.42
N PRO A 263 -16.17 -14.47 13.05
CA PRO A 263 -16.88 -14.98 11.88
C PRO A 263 -18.40 -14.68 11.96
N LEU A 264 -18.94 -14.04 10.94
CA LEU A 264 -20.34 -13.58 10.91
C LEU A 264 -21.32 -14.65 10.43
N GLY A 265 -20.81 -15.74 9.83
CA GLY A 265 -21.62 -16.70 9.10
C GLY A 265 -22.09 -16.18 7.72
N ASP A 266 -22.59 -17.09 6.90
CA ASP A 266 -22.89 -16.80 5.49
C ASP A 266 -24.04 -15.77 5.33
N GLU A 267 -25.09 -15.87 6.13
CA GLU A 267 -26.26 -15.00 6.01
C GLU A 267 -25.93 -13.54 6.33
N LEU A 268 -25.27 -13.30 7.48
CA LEU A 268 -24.93 -11.93 7.88
C LEU A 268 -23.85 -11.34 6.99
N ALA A 269 -22.78 -12.11 6.66
CA ALA A 269 -21.74 -11.66 5.76
C ALA A 269 -22.31 -11.27 4.38
N LYS A 270 -23.21 -12.08 3.82
CA LYS A 270 -23.90 -11.79 2.56
C LYS A 270 -24.87 -10.61 2.66
N ALA A 271 -25.51 -10.41 3.80
CA ALA A 271 -26.37 -9.24 4.02
C ALA A 271 -25.59 -7.93 4.04
N LEU A 272 -24.32 -7.95 4.52
CA LEU A 272 -23.44 -6.76 4.53
C LEU A 272 -22.87 -6.47 3.15
N LEU A 273 -22.28 -7.48 2.48
CA LEU A 273 -21.54 -7.35 1.23
C LEU A 273 -21.91 -8.51 0.28
N PRO A 274 -23.07 -8.42 -0.39
CA PRO A 274 -23.64 -9.52 -1.19
C PRO A 274 -22.73 -10.02 -2.32
N GLN A 275 -21.89 -9.15 -2.87
CA GLN A 275 -21.03 -9.42 -4.02
C GLN A 275 -19.57 -9.69 -3.66
N ASP A 276 -19.23 -9.73 -2.36
CA ASP A 276 -17.85 -9.90 -1.88
C ASP A 276 -16.89 -8.81 -2.40
N TYR A 277 -17.39 -7.58 -2.61
CA TYR A 277 -16.57 -6.43 -3.01
C TYR A 277 -15.95 -5.73 -1.80
N CYS A 278 -14.79 -5.10 -1.99
CA CYS A 278 -14.31 -4.13 -1.02
C CYS A 278 -14.96 -2.76 -1.26
N VAL A 279 -15.04 -1.98 -0.19
CA VAL A 279 -15.68 -0.66 -0.21
C VAL A 279 -14.78 0.35 0.49
N GLU A 280 -14.65 1.55 -0.07
CA GLU A 280 -14.14 2.73 0.61
C GLU A 280 -15.09 3.91 0.39
N ASP A 281 -15.28 4.75 1.40
CA ASP A 281 -16.08 5.95 1.23
C ASP A 281 -15.26 7.11 0.60
N CYS A 282 -15.97 8.12 0.09
CA CYS A 282 -15.36 9.28 -0.56
C CYS A 282 -14.99 10.41 0.40
N ASN A 283 -14.89 10.17 1.71
CA ASN A 283 -14.43 11.16 2.67
C ASN A 283 -12.91 11.37 2.57
N TYR A 284 -12.44 12.53 2.98
CA TYR A 284 -11.00 12.80 3.07
C TYR A 284 -10.31 11.89 4.11
N LEU A 285 -10.97 11.67 5.25
CA LEU A 285 -10.60 10.66 6.24
C LEU A 285 -11.49 9.45 6.06
N LEU A 286 -11.26 8.72 4.98
CA LEU A 286 -12.10 7.63 4.52
C LEU A 286 -12.18 6.47 5.50
N ASP A 287 -13.32 5.80 5.51
CA ASP A 287 -13.52 4.50 6.10
C ASP A 287 -13.57 3.45 4.97
N TYR A 288 -13.00 2.27 5.24
CA TYR A 288 -12.94 1.20 4.25
C TYR A 288 -13.20 -0.16 4.90
N TYR A 289 -13.77 -1.07 4.13
CA TYR A 289 -14.10 -2.39 4.65
C TYR A 289 -14.25 -3.43 3.53
N ARG A 290 -14.14 -4.69 3.91
CA ARG A 290 -14.32 -5.84 3.03
C ARG A 290 -14.58 -7.11 3.82
N PRO A 291 -15.16 -8.16 3.20
CA PRO A 291 -15.25 -9.48 3.83
C PRO A 291 -13.88 -10.20 3.77
N THR A 292 -13.75 -11.24 4.58
CA THR A 292 -12.66 -12.21 4.53
C THR A 292 -13.15 -13.55 4.00
N ALA A 293 -12.23 -14.45 3.63
CA ALA A 293 -12.58 -15.79 3.16
C ALA A 293 -13.35 -16.61 4.21
N ASP A 294 -13.07 -16.39 5.50
CA ASP A 294 -13.76 -17.03 6.65
C ASP A 294 -14.95 -16.21 7.17
N LYS A 295 -15.51 -15.31 6.32
CA LYS A 295 -16.76 -14.57 6.59
C LYS A 295 -16.69 -13.61 7.78
N ARG A 296 -15.58 -12.95 7.99
CA ARG A 296 -15.45 -11.81 8.90
C ARG A 296 -15.61 -10.50 8.14
N LEU A 297 -15.88 -9.41 8.83
CA LEU A 297 -15.74 -8.07 8.28
C LEU A 297 -14.42 -7.47 8.78
N ILE A 298 -13.55 -7.09 7.84
CA ILE A 298 -12.45 -6.16 8.11
C ILE A 298 -12.98 -4.76 7.93
N PHE A 299 -12.76 -3.89 8.92
CA PHE A 299 -13.12 -2.48 8.87
C PHE A 299 -11.93 -1.63 9.30
N GLY A 300 -11.56 -0.66 8.48
CA GLY A 300 -10.44 0.23 8.73
C GLY A 300 -10.81 1.69 8.52
N GLY A 301 -9.98 2.55 9.03
CA GLY A 301 -10.13 3.99 8.92
C GLY A 301 -9.28 4.71 9.96
N GLY A 302 -9.53 6.02 10.12
CA GLY A 302 -8.73 6.84 10.99
C GLY A 302 -7.29 7.03 10.48
N VAL A 303 -6.63 8.07 10.96
CA VAL A 303 -5.23 8.34 10.66
C VAL A 303 -4.54 8.83 11.92
N VAL A 304 -3.40 8.22 12.27
CA VAL A 304 -2.52 8.68 13.35
C VAL A 304 -1.20 9.13 12.75
N TYR A 305 -0.90 10.40 12.89
CA TYR A 305 0.33 10.99 12.41
C TYR A 305 1.49 10.72 13.37
N GLY A 306 2.69 10.42 12.81
CA GLY A 306 3.89 10.16 13.59
C GLY A 306 4.04 8.71 14.05
N ALA A 307 3.26 7.77 13.50
CA ALA A 307 3.34 6.32 13.75
C ALA A 307 3.27 5.94 15.25
N ARG A 308 2.41 6.60 15.99
CA ARG A 308 2.09 6.22 17.38
C ARG A 308 0.81 5.40 17.36
N ASP A 309 0.88 4.16 17.82
CA ASP A 309 -0.30 3.32 17.89
C ASP A 309 -1.26 3.82 18.97
N PRO A 310 -2.58 3.94 18.68
CA PRO A 310 -3.57 4.27 19.70
C PRO A 310 -3.64 3.20 20.78
N ALA A 311 -3.92 3.62 22.01
CA ALA A 311 -4.06 2.68 23.13
C ALA A 311 -5.27 1.73 22.96
N ASN A 312 -6.33 2.18 22.28
CA ASN A 312 -7.53 1.40 22.04
C ASN A 312 -8.05 1.64 20.62
N ILE A 313 -7.68 0.77 19.70
CA ILE A 313 -8.08 0.82 18.29
C ILE A 313 -9.57 0.55 18.12
N GLU A 314 -10.11 -0.42 18.86
CA GLU A 314 -11.53 -0.78 18.80
C GLU A 314 -12.41 0.42 19.16
N ALA A 315 -12.09 1.15 20.20
CA ALA A 315 -12.85 2.34 20.63
C ALA A 315 -12.89 3.45 19.56
N ILE A 316 -11.90 3.49 18.65
CA ILE A 316 -11.83 4.46 17.56
C ILE A 316 -12.63 3.97 16.34
N ILE A 317 -12.50 2.70 15.97
CA ILE A 317 -13.01 2.19 14.69
C ILE A 317 -14.41 1.58 14.82
N ARG A 318 -14.72 0.88 15.92
CA ARG A 318 -16.03 0.26 16.12
C ARG A 318 -17.23 1.22 15.97
N PRO A 319 -17.21 2.46 16.50
CA PRO A 319 -18.32 3.41 16.27
C PRO A 319 -18.56 3.73 14.80
N LYS A 320 -17.49 3.78 13.97
CA LYS A 320 -17.59 4.00 12.54
C LYS A 320 -18.20 2.79 11.83
N MET A 321 -17.74 1.59 12.19
CA MET A 321 -18.33 0.34 11.71
C MET A 321 -19.83 0.25 12.03
N LEU A 322 -20.22 0.59 13.27
CA LEU A 322 -21.62 0.56 13.69
C LEU A 322 -22.49 1.64 13.05
N LYS A 323 -21.89 2.76 12.61
CA LYS A 323 -22.58 3.76 11.80
C LYS A 323 -22.94 3.21 10.42
N ALA A 324 -22.03 2.45 9.80
CA ALA A 324 -22.30 1.79 8.52
C ALA A 324 -23.21 0.56 8.68
N PHE A 325 -22.97 -0.24 9.71
CA PHE A 325 -23.61 -1.53 9.95
C PHE A 325 -24.13 -1.67 11.38
N PRO A 326 -25.27 -1.02 11.74
CA PRO A 326 -25.83 -1.07 13.11
C PRO A 326 -26.15 -2.49 13.60
N GLN A 327 -26.40 -3.41 12.69
CA GLN A 327 -26.68 -4.82 12.96
C GLN A 327 -25.49 -5.57 13.58
N LEU A 328 -24.30 -5.01 13.56
CA LEU A 328 -23.08 -5.58 14.17
C LEU A 328 -22.86 -5.17 15.64
N LYS A 329 -23.86 -4.56 16.29
CA LYS A 329 -23.72 -4.02 17.67
C LYS A 329 -23.28 -5.08 18.70
N ASP A 330 -23.73 -6.32 18.56
CA ASP A 330 -23.44 -7.42 19.48
C ASP A 330 -22.29 -8.34 19.00
N VAL A 331 -21.73 -8.05 17.82
CA VAL A 331 -20.63 -8.82 17.23
C VAL A 331 -19.30 -8.45 17.92
N LYS A 332 -18.50 -9.47 18.24
CA LYS A 332 -17.18 -9.30 18.87
C LYS A 332 -16.13 -8.87 17.87
N ILE A 333 -15.13 -8.14 18.35
CA ILE A 333 -13.92 -7.82 17.61
C ILE A 333 -12.82 -8.78 18.08
N ASP A 334 -12.36 -9.63 17.18
CA ASP A 334 -11.32 -10.61 17.48
C ASP A 334 -9.92 -10.02 17.33
N TYR A 335 -9.71 -9.10 16.38
CA TYR A 335 -8.40 -8.52 16.12
C TYR A 335 -8.49 -7.01 15.90
N ALA A 336 -7.46 -6.30 16.39
CA ALA A 336 -7.29 -4.86 16.17
C ALA A 336 -5.79 -4.55 16.01
N TRP A 337 -5.40 -3.87 14.92
CA TRP A 337 -4.00 -3.55 14.65
C TRP A 337 -3.82 -2.24 13.89
N THR A 338 -2.58 -1.77 13.81
CA THR A 338 -2.18 -0.59 13.04
C THR A 338 -1.20 -0.98 11.94
N GLY A 339 -1.36 -0.36 10.77
CA GLY A 339 -0.39 -0.39 9.68
C GLY A 339 0.19 1.00 9.42
N ASN A 340 1.53 1.12 9.34
CA ASN A 340 2.20 2.38 9.09
C ASN A 340 2.66 2.50 7.64
N PHE A 341 2.25 3.58 6.97
CA PHE A 341 2.72 3.96 5.64
C PHE A 341 3.43 5.31 5.68
N LEU A 342 4.09 5.72 4.60
CA LEU A 342 4.65 7.07 4.47
C LEU A 342 3.73 7.99 3.69
N LEU A 343 3.52 9.17 4.25
CA LEU A 343 2.88 10.31 3.63
C LEU A 343 3.95 11.28 3.12
N THR A 344 3.83 11.74 1.88
CA THR A 344 4.57 12.89 1.35
C THR A 344 3.70 14.15 1.43
N LEU A 345 4.30 15.32 1.41
CA LEU A 345 3.54 16.58 1.49
C LEU A 345 2.62 16.77 0.28
N SER A 346 3.09 16.40 -0.92
CA SER A 346 2.31 16.42 -2.16
C SER A 346 1.29 15.29 -2.27
N ARG A 347 1.38 14.26 -1.42
CA ARG A 347 0.69 12.96 -1.51
C ARG A 347 1.03 12.17 -2.78
N LEU A 348 2.03 12.60 -3.55
CA LEU A 348 2.55 11.85 -4.68
C LEU A 348 3.66 10.89 -4.22
N PRO A 349 3.80 9.74 -4.87
CA PRO A 349 4.86 8.78 -4.53
C PRO A 349 6.24 9.36 -4.85
N GLN A 350 7.20 9.05 -4.01
CA GLN A 350 8.57 9.50 -4.14
C GLN A 350 9.44 8.38 -4.69
N VAL A 351 9.87 8.53 -5.93
CA VAL A 351 10.81 7.64 -6.62
C VAL A 351 12.04 8.45 -6.98
N GLY A 352 13.22 7.83 -6.95
CA GLY A 352 14.43 8.55 -7.34
C GLY A 352 15.68 7.72 -7.17
N ARG A 353 16.80 8.39 -7.34
CA ARG A 353 18.15 7.83 -7.27
C ARG A 353 19.07 8.69 -6.40
N LEU A 354 19.89 8.06 -5.60
CA LEU A 354 20.92 8.67 -4.77
C LEU A 354 22.31 8.29 -5.35
N GLY A 355 22.99 9.25 -5.93
CA GLY A 355 24.18 8.96 -6.74
C GLY A 355 23.82 8.14 -7.98
N ASP A 356 24.72 7.23 -8.40
CA ASP A 356 24.59 6.54 -9.68
C ASP A 356 23.87 5.19 -9.58
N ASN A 357 23.83 4.57 -8.39
CA ASN A 357 23.46 3.16 -8.25
C ASN A 357 22.60 2.81 -7.04
N ILE A 358 22.06 3.80 -6.32
CA ILE A 358 21.13 3.57 -5.21
C ILE A 358 19.77 4.14 -5.59
N TYR A 359 18.81 3.27 -5.88
CA TYR A 359 17.45 3.61 -6.27
C TYR A 359 16.51 3.49 -5.09
N TYR A 360 15.41 4.22 -5.10
CA TYR A 360 14.43 4.13 -4.01
C TYR A 360 13.01 4.39 -4.49
N SER A 361 12.04 3.82 -3.76
CA SER A 361 10.63 4.19 -3.84
C SER A 361 10.00 4.17 -2.45
N GLN A 362 9.30 5.27 -2.10
CA GLN A 362 8.58 5.43 -0.83
C GLN A 362 7.40 6.39 -0.97
N GLY A 363 6.60 6.54 0.10
CA GLY A 363 5.61 7.61 0.20
C GLY A 363 4.38 7.43 -0.69
N CYS A 364 3.83 6.22 -0.78
CA CYS A 364 2.61 5.92 -1.53
C CYS A 364 1.35 6.65 -1.03
N SER A 365 1.42 7.28 0.13
CA SER A 365 0.38 8.13 0.72
C SER A 365 -1.00 7.46 0.84
N GLY A 366 -1.04 6.14 1.08
CA GLY A 366 -2.25 5.33 1.28
C GLY A 366 -2.60 4.40 0.10
N HIS A 367 -2.20 4.71 -1.14
CA HIS A 367 -2.47 3.89 -2.33
C HIS A 367 -1.33 2.88 -2.62
N GLY A 368 -0.84 2.19 -1.57
CA GLY A 368 0.39 1.39 -1.67
C GLY A 368 0.24 0.04 -2.36
N VAL A 369 -0.92 -0.61 -2.32
CA VAL A 369 -1.05 -1.99 -2.83
C VAL A 369 -0.75 -2.06 -4.33
N THR A 370 -1.39 -1.24 -5.14
CA THR A 370 -1.17 -1.19 -6.59
C THR A 370 0.10 -0.44 -6.96
N TYR A 371 0.30 0.74 -6.39
CA TYR A 371 1.45 1.58 -6.71
C TYR A 371 2.79 0.88 -6.49
N THR A 372 2.97 0.13 -5.39
CA THR A 372 4.25 -0.51 -5.07
C THR A 372 4.64 -1.61 -6.07
N HIS A 373 3.66 -2.28 -6.66
CA HIS A 373 3.90 -3.25 -7.73
C HIS A 373 4.35 -2.57 -9.03
N LEU A 374 3.71 -1.45 -9.38
CA LEU A 374 4.16 -0.59 -10.48
C LEU A 374 5.58 -0.05 -10.22
N ALA A 375 5.82 0.48 -9.01
CA ALA A 375 7.12 1.03 -8.64
C ALA A 375 8.25 -0.01 -8.78
N GLY A 376 8.00 -1.25 -8.38
CA GLY A 376 8.95 -2.35 -8.56
C GLY A 376 9.32 -2.58 -10.02
N LYS A 377 8.34 -2.53 -10.93
CA LYS A 377 8.57 -2.62 -12.38
C LYS A 377 9.38 -1.44 -12.91
N VAL A 378 8.99 -0.23 -12.57
CA VAL A 378 9.65 1.01 -13.01
C VAL A 378 11.12 1.06 -12.54
N LEU A 379 11.39 0.65 -11.31
CA LEU A 379 12.75 0.55 -10.79
C LEU A 379 13.57 -0.49 -11.56
N ALA A 380 13.01 -1.67 -11.85
CA ALA A 380 13.69 -2.70 -12.62
C ALA A 380 13.95 -2.27 -14.08
N GLU A 381 13.02 -1.56 -14.71
CA GLU A 381 13.19 -0.98 -16.05
C GLU A 381 14.36 0.04 -16.06
N ALA A 382 14.42 0.92 -15.05
CA ALA A 382 15.50 1.89 -14.93
C ALA A 382 16.89 1.24 -14.78
N LEU A 383 17.01 0.17 -13.98
CA LEU A 383 18.25 -0.58 -13.84
C LEU A 383 18.69 -1.27 -15.15
N ARG A 384 17.74 -1.54 -16.04
CA ARG A 384 17.99 -2.08 -17.40
C ARG A 384 18.31 -1.01 -18.44
N GLY A 385 18.39 0.27 -18.05
CA GLY A 385 18.63 1.39 -18.95
C GLY A 385 17.38 1.97 -19.64
N GLN A 386 16.18 1.57 -19.21
CA GLN A 386 14.89 2.08 -19.69
C GLN A 386 14.31 3.06 -18.65
N ALA A 387 14.84 4.29 -18.62
CA ALA A 387 14.58 5.23 -17.53
C ALA A 387 13.38 6.16 -17.74
N GLU A 388 12.74 6.20 -18.93
CA GLU A 388 11.67 7.16 -19.25
C GLU A 388 10.54 7.16 -18.22
N ARG A 389 10.05 5.98 -17.83
CA ARG A 389 8.98 5.83 -16.85
C ARG A 389 9.44 6.15 -15.43
N PHE A 390 10.68 5.82 -15.11
CA PHE A 390 11.32 6.19 -13.85
C PHE A 390 11.49 7.71 -13.74
N ASP A 391 11.99 8.36 -14.80
CA ASP A 391 12.19 9.81 -14.83
C ASP A 391 10.88 10.56 -14.65
N ALA A 392 9.76 10.06 -15.22
CA ALA A 392 8.44 10.65 -15.01
C ALA A 392 8.03 10.71 -13.52
N PHE A 393 8.43 9.73 -12.73
CA PHE A 393 8.23 9.76 -11.26
C PHE A 393 9.30 10.58 -10.54
N ALA A 394 10.57 10.46 -10.97
CA ALA A 394 11.70 11.12 -10.31
C ALA A 394 11.62 12.64 -10.39
N ASP A 395 11.01 13.16 -11.44
CA ASP A 395 10.78 14.60 -11.66
C ASP A 395 9.60 15.16 -10.87
N LEU A 396 8.80 14.33 -10.16
CA LEU A 396 7.74 14.82 -9.30
C LEU A 396 8.30 15.68 -8.16
N PRO A 397 7.73 16.87 -7.90
CA PRO A 397 8.27 17.74 -6.86
C PRO A 397 7.99 17.21 -5.46
N HIS A 398 9.04 17.09 -4.65
CA HIS A 398 8.96 16.67 -3.26
C HIS A 398 9.63 17.68 -2.35
N TYR A 399 8.83 18.28 -1.48
CA TYR A 399 9.26 19.28 -0.52
C TYR A 399 9.40 18.67 0.88
N PRO A 400 10.34 19.16 1.69
CA PRO A 400 10.40 18.78 3.09
C PRO A 400 9.15 19.28 3.84
N PHE A 401 8.75 18.56 4.88
CA PHE A 401 7.64 19.00 5.73
C PHE A 401 8.00 20.31 6.46
N PRO A 402 7.06 21.28 6.53
CA PRO A 402 7.25 22.51 7.30
C PRO A 402 7.64 22.22 8.75
N GLY A 403 8.65 22.92 9.27
CA GLY A 403 9.18 22.70 10.60
C GLY A 403 9.97 21.41 10.81
N GLY A 404 10.32 20.70 9.73
CA GLY A 404 11.15 19.48 9.75
C GLY A 404 10.52 18.35 10.56
N GLN A 405 11.37 17.46 11.10
CA GLN A 405 10.90 16.29 11.87
C GLN A 405 10.16 16.63 13.16
N LEU A 406 10.44 17.78 13.77
CA LEU A 406 9.82 18.19 15.05
C LEU A 406 8.37 18.66 14.89
N LEU A 407 8.07 19.44 13.84
CA LEU A 407 6.76 20.09 13.67
C LEU A 407 5.87 19.42 12.62
N ARG A 408 6.40 18.47 11.81
CA ARG A 408 5.61 17.81 10.76
C ARG A 408 4.36 17.12 11.29
N THR A 409 4.44 16.45 12.45
CA THR A 409 3.31 15.75 13.08
C THR A 409 2.22 16.70 13.57
N PRO A 410 2.51 17.76 14.36
CA PRO A 410 1.50 18.74 14.74
C PRO A 410 0.83 19.44 13.56
N PHE A 411 1.59 19.85 12.53
CA PHE A 411 1.02 20.50 11.36
C PHE A 411 0.12 19.58 10.54
N ALA A 412 0.52 18.32 10.36
CA ALA A 412 -0.31 17.35 9.67
C ALA A 412 -1.59 17.02 10.45
N ALA A 413 -1.52 16.92 11.78
CA ALA A 413 -2.69 16.70 12.63
C ALA A 413 -3.67 17.89 12.54
N LEU A 414 -3.17 19.14 12.53
CA LEU A 414 -3.98 20.34 12.34
C LEU A 414 -4.66 20.34 10.96
N GLY A 415 -3.94 19.98 9.90
CA GLY A 415 -4.50 19.83 8.55
C GLY A 415 -5.59 18.78 8.51
N ALA A 416 -5.38 17.61 9.11
CA ALA A 416 -6.39 16.55 9.16
C ALA A 416 -7.64 16.96 9.95
N TRP A 417 -7.46 17.66 11.06
CA TRP A 417 -8.58 18.23 11.81
C TRP A 417 -9.42 19.19 10.96
N TYR A 418 -8.78 20.08 10.23
CA TYR A 418 -9.44 20.98 9.29
C TYR A 418 -10.23 20.23 8.21
N TYR A 419 -9.64 19.23 7.57
CA TYR A 419 -10.32 18.40 6.55
C TYR A 419 -11.43 17.54 7.16
N GLY A 420 -11.27 17.03 8.38
CA GLY A 420 -12.34 16.33 9.11
C GLY A 420 -13.55 17.22 9.41
N LEU A 421 -13.33 18.51 9.68
CA LEU A 421 -14.43 19.47 9.77
C LEU A 421 -15.14 19.66 8.43
N ARG A 422 -14.39 19.74 7.34
CA ARG A 422 -14.96 19.84 5.99
C ARG A 422 -15.83 18.63 5.65
N ASP A 423 -15.35 17.41 5.93
CA ASP A 423 -16.14 16.19 5.72
C ASP A 423 -17.45 16.23 6.55
N LYS A 424 -17.36 16.67 7.82
CA LYS A 424 -18.51 16.76 8.72
C LYS A 424 -19.57 17.76 8.29
N TYR A 425 -19.16 18.90 7.72
CA TYR A 425 -20.07 20.00 7.36
C TYR A 425 -20.33 20.08 5.85
N GLY A 426 -19.80 19.17 5.04
CA GLY A 426 -20.00 19.14 3.58
C GLY A 426 -19.35 20.30 2.81
N LEU A 427 -18.31 20.95 3.39
CA LEU A 427 -17.64 22.15 2.84
C LEU A 427 -16.68 21.83 1.70
#